data_26a9968c2d0cf8bbdd9da1d51c342a1e
#
_entry.id   26a9968c2d0cf8bbdd9da1d51c342a1e
#
_cell.length_a   1.000
_cell.length_b   1.000
_cell.length_c   1.000
_cell.angle_alpha   90.00
_cell.angle_beta   90.00
_cell.angle_gamma   90.00
#
_symmetry.space_group_name_H-M   'P 1'
#
loop_
_entity.id
_entity.type
_entity.pdbx_description
1 polymer ?
#
loop_
_entity_poly.entity_id
_entity_poly.type
_entity_poly.pdbx_seq_one_letter_code
_entity_poly.pdbx_strand_id
1 'polypeptide(L)'
;MTSHDVQAAPLAVGLGESLLRLSAPGHERLTQIRHLDVHVGGAEMNGLIGLAALGFRCRWLTRLPDNPLGRRIAGHAAEHGVEPAVDWDADARTPLYFVEHGAPPRPSEVLYDRSSTAMTRLTASTFPWADEVHGARVALSTGITCALGPQPAQAVSGFLAAARQAGAHTVFDVNHRARLWTWEQAVPVLRRVLPEVDVLFTSRHDLLRLVAGATAAEDTVELARQAIKEWGHRVVVLRDNAQSAPGRVTVTVTALTTEEVLTSGAHEAQVVDAFGAGDAALAAFIATWLTGGGLAAALEASAWACAFQHTVVGDAWQVRAADLEGRGQTWRILR
;
A
#
# COMPACT_ATOMS: atom_id res chain seq x y z
N MET A 1 -30.17 31.27 1.23
CA MET A 1 -28.76 30.84 1.30
C MET A 1 -28.75 29.58 2.14
N THR A 2 -28.81 28.42 1.49
CA THR A 2 -28.76 27.11 2.14
C THR A 2 -27.33 26.87 2.56
N SER A 3 -27.08 26.70 3.86
CA SER A 3 -25.80 26.22 4.41
C SER A 3 -25.52 24.86 3.80
N HIS A 4 -24.55 24.81 2.87
CA HIS A 4 -23.93 23.54 2.54
C HIS A 4 -23.19 23.09 3.81
N ASP A 5 -23.70 22.05 4.46
CA ASP A 5 -22.94 21.30 5.44
C ASP A 5 -21.64 20.86 4.74
N VAL A 6 -20.54 21.53 5.07
CA VAL A 6 -19.21 21.09 4.67
C VAL A 6 -18.95 19.82 5.45
N GLN A 7 -19.30 18.69 4.84
CA GLN A 7 -19.05 17.38 5.42
C GLN A 7 -17.54 17.29 5.67
N ALA A 8 -17.14 17.11 6.92
CA ALA A 8 -15.73 17.03 7.28
C ALA A 8 -15.03 15.94 6.45
N ALA A 9 -13.84 16.23 5.95
CA ALA A 9 -13.06 15.29 5.15
C ALA A 9 -12.92 13.95 5.89
N PRO A 10 -13.15 12.80 5.21
CA PRO A 10 -13.11 11.48 5.84
C PRO A 10 -11.71 11.20 6.39
N LEU A 11 -11.65 10.57 7.57
CA LEU A 11 -10.39 10.21 8.23
C LEU A 11 -9.95 8.81 7.76
N ALA A 12 -8.69 8.72 7.31
CA ALA A 12 -7.99 7.46 7.07
C ALA A 12 -6.86 7.31 8.09
N VAL A 13 -6.77 6.14 8.71
CA VAL A 13 -5.71 5.80 9.66
C VAL A 13 -4.94 4.60 9.13
N GLY A 14 -3.61 4.66 9.11
CA GLY A 14 -2.76 3.55 8.69
C GLY A 14 -1.75 3.17 9.75
N LEU A 15 -1.48 1.88 9.88
CA LEU A 15 -0.46 1.34 10.77
C LEU A 15 0.61 0.61 9.95
N GLY A 16 1.86 1.09 9.97
CA GLY A 16 2.92 0.42 9.25
C GLY A 16 4.30 1.03 9.32
N GLU A 17 5.27 0.29 8.77
CA GLU A 17 6.68 0.70 8.71
C GLU A 17 6.95 1.63 7.53
N SER A 18 7.82 2.61 7.78
CA SER A 18 8.46 3.37 6.72
C SER A 18 9.97 3.36 6.89
N LEU A 19 10.69 3.53 5.78
CA LEU A 19 12.14 3.36 5.70
C LEU A 19 12.74 4.33 4.69
N LEU A 20 14.06 4.52 4.77
CA LEU A 20 14.79 5.29 3.77
C LEU A 20 15.20 4.37 2.62
N ARG A 21 14.84 4.78 1.42
CA ARG A 21 15.30 4.22 0.17
C ARG A 21 16.53 4.98 -0.31
N LEU A 22 17.58 4.24 -0.57
CA LEU A 22 18.84 4.73 -1.06
C LEU A 22 19.06 4.19 -2.48
N SER A 23 18.82 5.02 -3.50
CA SER A 23 18.87 4.61 -4.90
C SER A 23 20.18 5.01 -5.56
N ALA A 24 20.79 4.08 -6.30
CA ALA A 24 21.86 4.42 -7.20
C ALA A 24 21.32 5.34 -8.32
N PRO A 25 22.02 6.43 -8.69
CA PRO A 25 21.59 7.33 -9.75
C PRO A 25 21.46 6.62 -11.10
N GLY A 26 20.38 6.89 -11.81
CA GLY A 26 20.14 6.31 -13.14
C GLY A 26 20.24 4.79 -13.11
N HIS A 27 21.22 4.23 -13.84
CA HIS A 27 21.49 2.80 -13.91
C HIS A 27 22.89 2.43 -13.40
N GLU A 28 23.49 3.27 -12.54
CA GLU A 28 24.77 2.96 -11.91
C GLU A 28 24.65 1.73 -11.02
N ARG A 29 25.75 0.96 -10.94
CA ARG A 29 25.80 -0.19 -10.04
C ARG A 29 26.14 0.24 -8.62
N LEU A 30 25.55 -0.39 -7.61
CA LEU A 30 25.87 -0.14 -6.19
C LEU A 30 27.36 -0.28 -5.89
N THR A 31 28.11 -1.08 -6.68
CA THR A 31 29.57 -1.22 -6.55
C THR A 31 30.36 -0.06 -7.16
N GLN A 32 29.73 0.88 -7.83
CA GLN A 32 30.39 1.98 -8.59
C GLN A 32 29.95 3.37 -8.12
N ILE A 33 28.89 3.47 -7.30
CA ILE A 33 28.30 4.72 -6.85
C ILE A 33 29.27 5.60 -6.07
N ARG A 34 29.08 6.91 -6.18
CA ARG A 34 29.74 7.93 -5.36
C ARG A 34 28.75 8.65 -4.43
N HIS A 35 27.46 8.59 -4.72
CA HIS A 35 26.37 9.14 -3.91
C HIS A 35 25.13 8.29 -4.11
N LEU A 36 24.12 8.50 -3.30
CA LEU A 36 22.82 7.82 -3.37
C LEU A 36 21.71 8.89 -3.28
N ASP A 37 20.70 8.73 -4.11
CA ASP A 37 19.47 9.51 -3.98
C ASP A 37 18.64 8.95 -2.80
N VAL A 38 18.17 9.85 -1.94
CA VAL A 38 17.44 9.48 -0.73
C VAL A 38 15.95 9.75 -0.91
N HIS A 39 15.17 8.68 -0.86
CA HIS A 39 13.70 8.73 -0.83
C HIS A 39 13.18 8.15 0.48
N VAL A 40 11.90 8.38 0.76
CA VAL A 40 11.20 7.75 1.87
C VAL A 40 10.14 6.83 1.28
N GLY A 41 10.14 5.56 1.70
CA GLY A 41 9.16 4.57 1.27
C GLY A 41 8.48 3.91 2.47
N GLY A 42 7.31 3.36 2.23
CA GLY A 42 6.50 2.63 3.22
C GLY A 42 5.10 2.46 2.68
N ALA A 43 4.65 1.21 2.51
CA ALA A 43 3.42 0.93 1.78
C ALA A 43 2.20 1.64 2.39
N GLU A 44 2.05 1.56 3.71
CA GLU A 44 0.93 2.18 4.43
C GLU A 44 1.01 3.72 4.37
N MET A 45 2.19 4.29 4.56
CA MET A 45 2.40 5.74 4.44
C MET A 45 2.16 6.23 3.01
N ASN A 46 2.66 5.51 2.00
CA ASN A 46 2.40 5.85 0.59
C ASN A 46 0.91 5.83 0.25
N GLY A 47 0.18 4.81 0.73
CA GLY A 47 -1.28 4.73 0.60
C GLY A 47 -1.99 5.92 1.25
N LEU A 48 -1.55 6.33 2.45
CA LEU A 48 -2.09 7.50 3.14
C LEU A 48 -1.75 8.81 2.42
N ILE A 49 -0.55 8.95 1.87
CA ILE A 49 -0.16 10.12 1.05
C ILE A 49 -1.08 10.23 -0.17
N GLY A 50 -1.36 9.11 -0.83
CA GLY A 50 -2.32 9.06 -1.94
C GLY A 50 -3.73 9.48 -1.51
N LEU A 51 -4.21 8.97 -0.37
CA LEU A 51 -5.51 9.35 0.17
C LEU A 51 -5.56 10.83 0.56
N ALA A 52 -4.49 11.38 1.16
CA ALA A 52 -4.40 12.81 1.49
C ALA A 52 -4.47 13.69 0.25
N ALA A 53 -3.75 13.33 -0.82
CA ALA A 53 -3.82 14.01 -2.12
C ALA A 53 -5.23 13.98 -2.73
N LEU A 54 -6.04 12.99 -2.37
CA LEU A 54 -7.44 12.81 -2.81
C LEU A 54 -8.47 13.37 -1.82
N GLY A 55 -8.03 14.17 -0.84
CA GLY A 55 -8.92 14.94 0.04
C GLY A 55 -9.31 14.25 1.36
N PHE A 56 -8.66 13.17 1.74
CA PHE A 56 -8.82 12.57 3.06
C PHE A 56 -7.95 13.28 4.10
N ARG A 57 -8.42 13.33 5.34
CA ARG A 57 -7.56 13.55 6.49
C ARG A 57 -6.85 12.23 6.77
N CYS A 58 -5.53 12.26 6.96
CA CYS A 58 -4.76 11.03 7.12
C CYS A 58 -3.91 11.07 8.39
N ARG A 59 -3.92 9.95 9.14
CA ARG A 59 -3.07 9.72 10.31
C ARG A 59 -2.29 8.43 10.12
N TRP A 60 -1.00 8.49 10.36
CA TRP A 60 -0.09 7.35 10.24
C TRP A 60 0.48 6.96 11.58
N LEU A 61 0.12 5.78 12.07
CA LEU A 61 0.62 5.17 13.29
C LEU A 61 1.89 4.39 12.96
N THR A 62 2.97 4.68 13.65
CA THR A 62 4.25 4.03 13.39
C THR A 62 5.18 4.10 14.60
N ARG A 63 6.21 3.28 14.58
CA ARG A 63 7.32 3.37 15.52
C ARG A 63 8.61 3.71 14.77
N LEU A 64 9.28 4.78 15.16
CA LEU A 64 10.50 5.27 14.49
C LEU A 64 11.64 5.44 15.49
N PRO A 65 12.90 5.35 15.03
CA PRO A 65 14.05 5.68 15.87
C PRO A 65 14.06 7.17 16.20
N ASP A 66 14.34 7.51 17.45
CA ASP A 66 14.47 8.90 17.89
C ASP A 66 15.84 9.48 17.50
N ASN A 67 16.02 9.70 16.20
CA ASN A 67 17.21 10.28 15.61
C ASN A 67 16.85 11.15 14.39
N PRO A 68 17.82 11.88 13.78
CA PRO A 68 17.55 12.73 12.61
C PRO A 68 16.94 12.00 11.41
N LEU A 69 17.25 10.71 11.19
CA LEU A 69 16.68 9.94 10.08
C LEU A 69 15.22 9.56 10.35
N GLY A 70 14.87 9.18 11.58
CA GLY A 70 13.47 8.98 11.98
C GLY A 70 12.66 10.28 11.84
N ARG A 71 13.24 11.43 12.25
CA ARG A 71 12.62 12.75 12.04
C ARG A 71 12.43 13.10 10.56
N ARG A 72 13.36 12.71 9.68
CA ARG A 72 13.22 12.89 8.22
C ARG A 72 12.03 12.07 7.68
N ILE A 73 11.84 10.82 8.16
CA ILE A 73 10.72 9.98 7.75
C ILE A 73 9.38 10.59 8.21
N ALA A 74 9.27 10.98 9.49
CA ALA A 74 8.06 11.62 10.01
C ALA A 74 7.75 12.95 9.30
N GLY A 75 8.80 13.76 9.03
CA GLY A 75 8.69 15.02 8.28
C GLY A 75 8.14 14.80 6.87
N HIS A 76 8.57 13.73 6.19
CA HIS A 76 8.06 13.39 4.86
C HIS A 76 6.55 13.11 4.86
N ALA A 77 6.04 12.35 5.84
CA ALA A 77 4.61 12.15 5.98
C ALA A 77 3.85 13.47 6.15
N ALA A 78 4.35 14.34 7.06
CA ALA A 78 3.75 15.65 7.32
C ALA A 78 3.79 16.59 6.10
N GLU A 79 4.90 16.61 5.35
CA GLU A 79 5.06 17.37 4.10
C GLU A 79 3.98 17.00 3.06
N HIS A 80 3.48 15.78 3.11
CA HIS A 80 2.43 15.25 2.20
C HIS A 80 1.04 15.25 2.82
N GLY A 81 0.81 15.96 3.92
CA GLY A 81 -0.51 16.10 4.54
C GLY A 81 -0.97 14.90 5.38
N VAL A 82 -0.06 14.00 5.74
CA VAL A 82 -0.31 12.87 6.64
C VAL A 82 0.19 13.19 8.04
N GLU A 83 -0.68 13.17 9.05
CA GLU A 83 -0.32 13.37 10.45
C GLU A 83 0.45 12.15 10.99
N PRO A 84 1.75 12.27 11.36
CA PRO A 84 2.48 11.14 11.91
C PRO A 84 2.21 11.02 13.42
N ALA A 85 1.61 9.93 13.86
CA ALA A 85 1.52 9.52 15.26
C ALA A 85 2.64 8.52 15.55
N VAL A 86 3.73 9.00 16.14
CA VAL A 86 4.97 8.24 16.26
C VAL A 86 5.24 7.84 17.70
N ASP A 87 5.42 6.55 17.93
CA ASP A 87 6.07 6.03 19.12
C ASP A 87 7.60 6.02 18.90
N TRP A 88 8.32 6.91 19.58
CA TRP A 88 9.76 7.11 19.39
C TRP A 88 10.59 6.11 20.19
N ASP A 89 11.55 5.46 19.54
CA ASP A 89 12.47 4.47 20.13
C ASP A 89 13.93 4.96 20.01
N ALA A 90 14.51 5.39 21.13
CA ALA A 90 15.87 5.93 21.18
C ALA A 90 16.95 4.87 20.88
N ASP A 91 16.64 3.59 21.12
CA ASP A 91 17.60 2.49 20.99
C ASP A 91 17.47 1.75 19.66
N ALA A 92 16.53 2.17 18.80
CA ALA A 92 16.29 1.51 17.52
C ALA A 92 17.10 2.14 16.39
N ARG A 93 17.38 1.33 15.39
CA ARG A 93 17.98 1.77 14.14
C ARG A 93 16.92 2.13 13.10
N THR A 94 17.28 3.03 12.18
CA THR A 94 16.46 3.37 11.02
C THR A 94 16.50 2.22 9.99
N PRO A 95 15.35 1.75 9.49
CA PRO A 95 15.33 0.78 8.41
C PRO A 95 15.76 1.43 7.09
N LEU A 96 16.56 0.69 6.31
CA LEU A 96 17.08 1.12 5.02
C LEU A 96 16.81 0.07 3.95
N TYR A 97 16.72 0.49 2.70
CA TYR A 97 16.91 -0.39 1.56
C TYR A 97 17.64 0.34 0.43
N PHE A 98 18.41 -0.43 -0.34
CA PHE A 98 19.20 0.07 -1.45
C PHE A 98 18.59 -0.42 -2.75
N VAL A 99 18.56 0.44 -3.75
CA VAL A 99 18.01 0.13 -5.07
C VAL A 99 19.07 0.37 -6.14
N GLU A 100 19.30 -0.67 -6.94
CA GLU A 100 20.03 -0.59 -8.19
C GLU A 100 19.02 -0.76 -9.33
N HIS A 101 18.78 0.29 -10.09
CA HIS A 101 17.87 0.22 -11.25
C HIS A 101 18.56 -0.52 -12.40
N GLY A 102 17.96 -1.61 -12.83
CA GLY A 102 18.41 -2.37 -13.98
C GLY A 102 18.08 -1.67 -15.30
N ALA A 103 18.79 -2.07 -16.33
CA ALA A 103 18.44 -1.82 -17.72
C ALA A 103 18.65 -3.13 -18.49
N PRO A 104 17.73 -3.56 -19.37
CA PRO A 104 17.86 -4.83 -20.07
C PRO A 104 19.21 -5.01 -20.73
N PRO A 105 19.86 -6.19 -20.58
CA PRO A 105 19.35 -7.43 -19.98
C PRO A 105 19.49 -7.53 -18.45
N ARG A 106 19.99 -6.50 -17.76
CA ARG A 106 20.22 -6.51 -16.32
C ARG A 106 18.93 -6.20 -15.55
N PRO A 107 18.50 -7.06 -14.59
CA PRO A 107 17.35 -6.76 -13.72
C PRO A 107 17.70 -5.68 -12.69
N SER A 108 16.67 -5.04 -12.14
CA SER A 108 16.81 -4.21 -10.93
C SER A 108 17.07 -5.09 -9.70
N GLU A 109 17.85 -4.57 -8.76
CA GLU A 109 18.20 -5.26 -7.52
C GLU A 109 17.79 -4.41 -6.30
N VAL A 110 17.26 -5.07 -5.26
CA VAL A 110 16.91 -4.44 -3.99
C VAL A 110 17.61 -5.17 -2.86
N LEU A 111 18.39 -4.43 -2.07
CA LEU A 111 19.06 -4.92 -0.88
C LEU A 111 18.44 -4.28 0.35
N TYR A 112 17.91 -5.10 1.28
CA TYR A 112 17.31 -4.61 2.52
C TYR A 112 18.29 -4.65 3.69
N ASP A 113 18.31 -3.58 4.47
CA ASP A 113 18.95 -3.47 5.76
C ASP A 113 17.92 -2.98 6.80
N ARG A 114 17.01 -3.89 7.21
CA ARG A 114 15.84 -3.58 8.04
C ARG A 114 15.62 -4.54 9.22
N SER A 115 16.64 -5.28 9.63
CA SER A 115 16.56 -6.13 10.84
C SER A 115 16.67 -5.29 12.11
N SER A 116 15.94 -5.68 13.17
CA SER A 116 15.99 -5.02 14.49
C SER A 116 15.71 -3.51 14.45
N THR A 117 14.80 -3.09 13.60
CA THR A 117 14.36 -1.69 13.46
C THR A 117 13.27 -1.36 14.48
N ALA A 118 12.88 -0.09 14.61
CA ALA A 118 11.89 0.35 15.59
C ALA A 118 10.57 -0.41 15.44
N MET A 119 10.05 -0.57 14.22
CA MET A 119 8.78 -1.26 13.98
C MET A 119 8.80 -2.75 14.35
N THR A 120 9.96 -3.42 14.36
CA THR A 120 10.05 -4.82 14.84
C THR A 120 9.72 -4.97 16.33
N ARG A 121 9.73 -3.86 17.09
CA ARG A 121 9.39 -3.79 18.51
C ARG A 121 7.97 -3.28 18.77
N LEU A 122 7.16 -3.08 17.72
CA LEU A 122 5.75 -2.72 17.86
C LEU A 122 5.00 -3.83 18.58
N THR A 123 4.15 -3.44 19.55
CA THR A 123 3.31 -4.37 20.32
C THR A 123 1.84 -3.97 20.25
N ALA A 124 0.95 -4.86 20.65
CA ALA A 124 -0.48 -4.58 20.72
C ALA A 124 -0.84 -3.46 21.71
N SER A 125 0.05 -3.12 22.65
CA SER A 125 -0.14 -2.06 23.65
C SER A 125 0.59 -0.75 23.31
N THR A 126 1.26 -0.66 22.14
CA THR A 126 2.00 0.54 21.76
C THR A 126 1.07 1.75 21.58
N PHE A 127 -0.11 1.52 21.04
CA PHE A 127 -1.12 2.57 20.84
C PHE A 127 -2.46 2.18 21.49
N PRO A 128 -3.26 3.15 21.94
CA PRO A 128 -4.63 2.95 22.38
C PRO A 128 -5.54 2.84 21.13
N TRP A 129 -5.62 1.66 20.52
CA TRP A 129 -6.26 1.45 19.21
C TRP A 129 -7.64 2.07 19.08
N ALA A 130 -8.50 1.94 20.11
CA ALA A 130 -9.85 2.49 20.05
C ALA A 130 -9.88 4.01 19.89
N ASP A 131 -8.94 4.72 20.52
CA ASP A 131 -8.83 6.18 20.43
C ASP A 131 -8.25 6.58 19.08
N GLU A 132 -7.24 5.85 18.60
CA GLU A 132 -6.57 6.13 17.33
C GLU A 132 -7.48 5.96 16.11
N VAL A 133 -8.41 5.00 16.15
CA VAL A 133 -9.35 4.75 15.05
C VAL A 133 -10.70 5.45 15.24
N HIS A 134 -10.87 6.23 16.33
CA HIS A 134 -12.14 6.92 16.58
C HIS A 134 -12.51 7.87 15.44
N GLY A 135 -13.69 7.68 14.87
CA GLY A 135 -14.18 8.46 13.72
C GLY A 135 -13.46 8.17 12.39
N ALA A 136 -12.60 7.14 12.34
CA ALA A 136 -12.00 6.74 11.09
C ALA A 136 -13.04 6.18 10.11
N ARG A 137 -12.93 6.57 8.85
CA ARG A 137 -13.68 5.98 7.74
C ARG A 137 -12.95 4.79 7.14
N VAL A 138 -11.62 4.80 7.21
CA VAL A 138 -10.72 3.78 6.67
C VAL A 138 -9.62 3.49 7.67
N ALA A 139 -9.30 2.22 7.84
CA ALA A 139 -8.10 1.75 8.55
C ALA A 139 -7.31 0.83 7.61
N LEU A 140 -6.01 1.10 7.40
CA LEU A 140 -5.21 0.34 6.45
C LEU A 140 -3.91 -0.19 7.08
N SER A 141 -3.55 -1.43 6.73
CA SER A 141 -2.24 -2.02 7.00
C SER A 141 -1.87 -3.02 5.90
N THR A 142 -0.67 -3.59 5.99
CA THR A 142 -0.20 -4.56 4.99
C THR A 142 0.48 -5.77 5.61
N GLY A 143 0.68 -6.81 4.79
CA GLY A 143 1.45 -7.99 5.15
C GLY A 143 2.93 -7.69 5.40
N ILE A 144 3.45 -6.54 4.93
CA ILE A 144 4.82 -6.11 5.24
C ILE A 144 4.98 -5.88 6.74
N THR A 145 4.03 -5.16 7.36
CA THR A 145 4.08 -4.91 8.81
C THR A 145 3.92 -6.20 9.61
N CYS A 146 3.06 -7.13 9.16
CA CYS A 146 2.94 -8.46 9.76
C CYS A 146 4.24 -9.28 9.67
N ALA A 147 5.02 -9.12 8.60
CA ALA A 147 6.26 -9.84 8.36
C ALA A 147 7.41 -9.42 9.29
N LEU A 148 7.28 -8.30 10.01
CA LEU A 148 8.30 -7.79 10.93
C LEU A 148 8.43 -8.60 12.21
N GLY A 149 7.47 -9.48 12.49
CA GLY A 149 7.51 -10.41 13.62
C GLY A 149 6.14 -10.68 14.25
N PRO A 150 6.09 -11.59 15.23
CA PRO A 150 4.81 -11.98 15.84
C PRO A 150 4.11 -10.85 16.58
N GLN A 151 4.85 -9.95 17.25
CA GLN A 151 4.26 -8.80 17.95
C GLN A 151 3.69 -7.74 17.00
N PRO A 152 4.40 -7.28 15.96
CA PRO A 152 3.81 -6.44 14.91
C PRO A 152 2.59 -7.05 14.24
N ALA A 153 2.60 -8.35 13.94
CA ALA A 153 1.44 -9.03 13.37
C ALA A 153 0.22 -9.02 14.31
N GLN A 154 0.44 -9.23 15.61
CA GLN A 154 -0.61 -9.12 16.63
C GLN A 154 -1.14 -7.68 16.76
N ALA A 155 -0.25 -6.69 16.70
CA ALA A 155 -0.62 -5.27 16.70
C ALA A 155 -1.50 -4.91 15.51
N VAL A 156 -1.15 -5.37 14.29
CA VAL A 156 -1.98 -5.20 13.08
C VAL A 156 -3.37 -5.82 13.26
N SER A 157 -3.44 -7.06 13.77
CA SER A 157 -4.72 -7.71 14.03
C SER A 157 -5.58 -6.91 15.02
N GLY A 158 -4.99 -6.45 16.13
CA GLY A 158 -5.68 -5.63 17.14
C GLY A 158 -6.15 -4.26 16.58
N PHE A 159 -5.32 -3.60 15.77
CA PHE A 159 -5.64 -2.36 15.10
C PHE A 159 -6.83 -2.51 14.15
N LEU A 160 -6.81 -3.52 13.26
CA LEU A 160 -7.92 -3.77 12.32
C LEU A 160 -9.20 -4.19 13.05
N ALA A 161 -9.12 -5.01 14.09
CA ALA A 161 -10.27 -5.38 14.90
C ALA A 161 -10.90 -4.16 15.58
N ALA A 162 -10.10 -3.27 16.17
CA ALA A 162 -10.60 -2.04 16.79
C ALA A 162 -11.25 -1.10 15.75
N ALA A 163 -10.64 -0.96 14.58
CA ALA A 163 -11.17 -0.16 13.48
C ALA A 163 -12.53 -0.68 12.99
N ARG A 164 -12.66 -1.98 12.82
CA ARG A 164 -13.92 -2.63 12.43
C ARG A 164 -15.01 -2.43 13.47
N GLN A 165 -14.66 -2.55 14.77
CA GLN A 165 -15.59 -2.26 15.87
C GLN A 165 -16.02 -0.79 15.89
N ALA A 166 -15.16 0.14 15.50
CA ALA A 166 -15.47 1.56 15.35
C ALA A 166 -16.27 1.90 14.07
N GLY A 167 -16.57 0.91 13.21
CA GLY A 167 -17.32 1.06 11.98
C GLY A 167 -16.50 1.57 10.78
N ALA A 168 -15.18 1.58 10.87
CA ALA A 168 -14.30 1.89 9.75
C ALA A 168 -14.24 0.72 8.75
N HIS A 169 -14.04 1.03 7.46
CA HIS A 169 -13.66 0.03 6.47
C HIS A 169 -12.21 -0.39 6.68
N THR A 170 -11.98 -1.65 6.93
CA THR A 170 -10.64 -2.21 7.08
C THR A 170 -10.07 -2.63 5.75
N VAL A 171 -8.88 -2.12 5.42
CA VAL A 171 -8.18 -2.34 4.16
C VAL A 171 -6.85 -3.03 4.43
N PHE A 172 -6.57 -4.08 3.70
CA PHE A 172 -5.32 -4.82 3.85
C PHE A 172 -4.74 -5.20 2.48
N ASP A 173 -3.47 -4.90 2.25
CA ASP A 173 -2.73 -5.44 1.11
C ASP A 173 -1.83 -6.59 1.58
N VAL A 174 -2.01 -7.77 1.00
CA VAL A 174 -1.18 -8.95 1.30
C VAL A 174 0.30 -8.64 1.11
N ASN A 175 0.64 -7.94 0.06
CA ASN A 175 1.95 -7.34 -0.22
C ASN A 175 3.14 -8.24 0.19
N HIS A 176 3.05 -9.53 -0.12
CA HIS A 176 4.05 -10.52 0.28
C HIS A 176 5.44 -10.17 -0.27
N ARG A 177 6.42 -10.22 0.60
CA ARG A 177 7.83 -9.95 0.29
C ARG A 177 8.68 -11.17 0.64
N ALA A 178 9.04 -11.97 -0.36
CA ALA A 178 9.81 -13.20 -0.17
C ALA A 178 11.17 -13.00 0.54
N ARG A 179 11.70 -11.77 0.54
CA ARG A 179 12.91 -11.42 1.29
C ARG A 179 12.66 -11.14 2.78
N LEU A 180 11.40 -10.99 3.23
CA LEU A 180 11.04 -10.81 4.63
C LEU A 180 10.67 -12.13 5.30
N TRP A 181 9.88 -12.94 4.63
CA TRP A 181 9.38 -14.21 5.15
C TRP A 181 9.00 -15.18 4.05
N THR A 182 9.01 -16.47 4.38
CA THR A 182 8.53 -17.51 3.46
C THR A 182 7.01 -17.64 3.54
N TRP A 183 6.40 -18.32 2.56
CA TRP A 183 4.96 -18.58 2.58
C TRP A 183 4.54 -19.50 3.75
N GLU A 184 5.40 -20.40 4.18
CA GLU A 184 5.18 -21.27 5.34
C GLU A 184 5.05 -20.45 6.64
N GLN A 185 5.79 -19.34 6.73
CA GLN A 185 5.70 -18.38 7.84
C GLN A 185 4.52 -17.43 7.66
N ALA A 186 4.26 -16.97 6.45
CA ALA A 186 3.25 -15.96 6.14
C ALA A 186 1.81 -16.48 6.31
N VAL A 187 1.51 -17.67 5.78
CA VAL A 187 0.15 -18.22 5.73
C VAL A 187 -0.51 -18.27 7.11
N PRO A 188 0.08 -18.89 8.15
CA PRO A 188 -0.57 -19.00 9.45
C PRO A 188 -0.78 -17.64 10.13
N VAL A 189 0.04 -16.63 9.82
CA VAL A 189 -0.08 -15.27 10.35
C VAL A 189 -1.17 -14.51 9.61
N LEU A 190 -1.12 -14.47 8.28
CA LEU A 190 -2.09 -13.75 7.45
C LEU A 190 -3.50 -14.29 7.63
N ARG A 191 -3.68 -15.61 7.71
CA ARG A 191 -5.00 -16.23 7.96
C ARG A 191 -5.64 -15.83 9.30
N ARG A 192 -4.88 -15.31 10.27
CA ARG A 192 -5.42 -14.73 11.51
C ARG A 192 -5.85 -13.28 11.34
N VAL A 193 -5.23 -12.54 10.41
CA VAL A 193 -5.54 -11.13 10.13
C VAL A 193 -6.74 -10.99 9.18
N LEU A 194 -6.82 -11.86 8.17
CA LEU A 194 -7.79 -11.77 7.08
C LEU A 194 -9.27 -11.71 7.52
N PRO A 195 -9.73 -12.36 8.62
CA PRO A 195 -11.10 -12.20 9.11
C PRO A 195 -11.48 -10.78 9.54
N GLU A 196 -10.49 -9.92 9.82
CA GLU A 196 -10.71 -8.53 10.21
C GLU A 196 -10.70 -7.56 9.02
N VAL A 197 -10.66 -8.07 7.78
CA VAL A 197 -10.45 -7.27 6.57
C VAL A 197 -11.72 -7.19 5.73
N ASP A 198 -12.21 -5.97 5.47
CA ASP A 198 -13.34 -5.71 4.55
C ASP A 198 -12.88 -5.67 3.09
N VAL A 199 -11.76 -4.99 2.79
CA VAL A 199 -11.23 -4.83 1.43
C VAL A 199 -9.83 -5.42 1.37
N LEU A 200 -9.69 -6.52 0.64
CA LEU A 200 -8.43 -7.24 0.47
C LEU A 200 -7.79 -6.89 -0.87
N PHE A 201 -6.62 -6.27 -0.84
CA PHE A 201 -5.74 -6.15 -2.01
C PHE A 201 -4.79 -7.33 -2.05
N THR A 202 -4.69 -7.98 -3.20
CA THR A 202 -3.91 -9.21 -3.34
C THR A 202 -3.56 -9.49 -4.80
N SER A 203 -2.88 -10.61 -5.06
CA SER A 203 -2.63 -11.18 -6.37
C SER A 203 -3.16 -12.62 -6.47
N ARG A 204 -3.30 -13.13 -7.71
CA ARG A 204 -3.62 -14.55 -7.91
C ARG A 204 -2.61 -15.46 -7.19
N HIS A 205 -1.33 -15.12 -7.25
CA HIS A 205 -0.28 -15.89 -6.61
C HIS A 205 -0.47 -15.98 -5.09
N ASP A 206 -0.82 -14.86 -4.45
CA ASP A 206 -1.04 -14.82 -3.01
C ASP A 206 -2.27 -15.64 -2.61
N LEU A 207 -3.38 -15.54 -3.37
CA LEU A 207 -4.59 -16.32 -3.10
C LEU A 207 -4.33 -17.82 -3.18
N LEU A 208 -3.56 -18.28 -4.16
CA LEU A 208 -3.15 -19.69 -4.27
C LEU A 208 -2.42 -20.22 -3.04
N ARG A 209 -1.78 -19.34 -2.28
CA ARG A 209 -1.07 -19.71 -1.05
C ARG A 209 -1.95 -19.60 0.19
N LEU A 210 -2.88 -18.67 0.18
CA LEU A 210 -3.71 -18.33 1.34
C LEU A 210 -4.97 -19.18 1.45
N VAL A 211 -5.63 -19.46 0.33
CA VAL A 211 -6.88 -20.24 0.32
C VAL A 211 -6.58 -21.73 0.55
N ALA A 212 -7.26 -22.31 1.53
CA ALA A 212 -7.03 -23.72 1.88
C ALA A 212 -7.51 -24.66 0.77
N GLY A 213 -6.63 -25.59 0.38
CA GLY A 213 -6.93 -26.57 -0.65
C GLY A 213 -6.92 -26.04 -2.09
N ALA A 214 -6.56 -24.76 -2.29
CA ALA A 214 -6.46 -24.17 -3.62
C ALA A 214 -5.43 -24.89 -4.49
N THR A 215 -5.76 -25.05 -5.77
CA THR A 215 -4.89 -25.69 -6.76
C THR A 215 -4.49 -24.69 -7.85
N ALA A 216 -3.35 -24.94 -8.50
CA ALA A 216 -2.88 -24.11 -9.60
C ALA A 216 -3.82 -24.10 -10.82
N ALA A 217 -4.73 -25.08 -10.92
CA ALA A 217 -5.71 -25.18 -11.99
C ALA A 217 -6.90 -24.23 -11.80
N GLU A 218 -7.14 -23.73 -10.59
CA GLU A 218 -8.24 -22.80 -10.31
C GLU A 218 -8.02 -21.45 -10.95
N ASP A 219 -9.10 -20.88 -11.47
CA ASP A 219 -9.05 -19.53 -11.99
C ASP A 219 -9.02 -18.50 -10.85
N THR A 220 -8.63 -17.28 -11.18
CA THR A 220 -8.45 -16.20 -10.22
C THR A 220 -9.76 -15.76 -9.57
N VAL A 221 -10.87 -15.81 -10.31
CA VAL A 221 -12.20 -15.43 -9.82
C VAL A 221 -12.68 -16.44 -8.78
N GLU A 222 -12.47 -17.73 -9.02
CA GLU A 222 -12.87 -18.77 -8.07
C GLU A 222 -12.06 -18.68 -6.78
N LEU A 223 -10.75 -18.47 -6.86
CA LEU A 223 -9.90 -18.24 -5.68
C LEU A 223 -10.38 -17.05 -4.85
N ALA A 224 -10.74 -15.93 -5.50
CA ALA A 224 -11.24 -14.77 -4.82
C ALA A 224 -12.63 -15.00 -4.19
N ARG A 225 -13.51 -15.78 -4.82
CA ARG A 225 -14.80 -16.20 -4.23
C ARG A 225 -14.60 -17.06 -2.99
N GLN A 226 -13.64 -17.98 -3.02
CA GLN A 226 -13.29 -18.80 -1.87
C GLN A 226 -12.75 -17.91 -0.71
N ALA A 227 -11.91 -16.92 -1.01
CA ALA A 227 -11.43 -15.96 -0.02
C ALA A 227 -12.58 -15.17 0.62
N ILE A 228 -13.53 -14.66 -0.19
CA ILE A 228 -14.73 -13.97 0.31
C ILE A 228 -15.54 -14.90 1.23
N LYS A 229 -15.77 -16.15 0.80
CA LYS A 229 -16.54 -17.13 1.57
C LYS A 229 -15.84 -17.50 2.89
N GLU A 230 -14.51 -17.63 2.88
CA GLU A 230 -13.73 -18.07 4.04
C GLU A 230 -13.58 -16.97 5.09
N TRP A 231 -13.34 -15.70 4.66
CA TRP A 231 -13.00 -14.61 5.59
C TRP A 231 -14.03 -13.48 5.65
N GLY A 232 -15.03 -13.47 4.80
CA GLY A 232 -16.12 -12.49 4.83
C GLY A 232 -15.74 -11.13 4.26
N HIS A 233 -14.77 -11.05 3.35
CA HIS A 233 -14.42 -9.79 2.69
C HIS A 233 -15.60 -9.23 1.91
N ARG A 234 -15.76 -7.91 1.94
CA ARG A 234 -16.74 -7.20 1.11
C ARG A 234 -16.28 -7.07 -0.32
N VAL A 235 -14.97 -6.86 -0.51
CA VAL A 235 -14.34 -6.74 -1.83
C VAL A 235 -12.96 -7.38 -1.79
N VAL A 236 -12.66 -8.18 -2.80
CA VAL A 236 -11.29 -8.63 -3.11
C VAL A 236 -10.82 -7.91 -4.37
N VAL A 237 -9.71 -7.20 -4.29
CA VAL A 237 -9.10 -6.43 -5.39
C VAL A 237 -7.83 -7.12 -5.84
N LEU A 238 -7.81 -7.52 -7.10
CA LEU A 238 -6.71 -8.24 -7.74
C LEU A 238 -6.00 -7.30 -8.71
N ARG A 239 -4.70 -7.11 -8.50
CA ARG A 239 -3.86 -6.36 -9.45
C ARG A 239 -3.11 -7.33 -10.34
N ASP A 240 -3.17 -7.07 -11.63
CA ASP A 240 -2.36 -7.76 -12.63
C ASP A 240 -1.49 -6.72 -13.37
N ASN A 241 -0.17 -6.90 -13.25
CA ASN A 241 0.83 -6.06 -13.88
C ASN A 241 1.62 -6.94 -14.85
N ALA A 242 1.14 -7.05 -16.08
CA ALA A 242 1.80 -7.81 -17.13
C ALA A 242 2.91 -6.99 -17.78
N GLN A 243 4.11 -7.54 -17.88
CA GLN A 243 5.17 -6.93 -18.68
C GLN A 243 4.82 -7.05 -20.17
N SER A 244 4.44 -5.95 -20.81
CA SER A 244 4.05 -5.93 -22.21
C SER A 244 5.24 -5.82 -23.19
N ALA A 245 6.34 -5.20 -22.73
CA ALA A 245 7.61 -5.10 -23.42
C ALA A 245 8.75 -4.75 -22.44
N PRO A 246 10.03 -4.80 -22.83
CA PRO A 246 11.12 -4.32 -21.97
C PRO A 246 10.87 -2.86 -21.53
N GLY A 247 10.82 -2.64 -20.20
CA GLY A 247 10.54 -1.32 -19.62
C GLY A 247 9.10 -0.83 -19.77
N ARG A 248 8.15 -1.70 -20.15
CA ARG A 248 6.72 -1.38 -20.24
C ARG A 248 5.87 -2.36 -19.42
N VAL A 249 4.84 -1.84 -18.82
CA VAL A 249 3.85 -2.61 -18.06
C VAL A 249 2.44 -2.28 -18.58
N THR A 250 1.59 -3.30 -18.64
CA THR A 250 0.14 -3.15 -18.79
C THR A 250 -0.51 -3.51 -17.47
N VAL A 251 -1.29 -2.60 -16.93
CA VAL A 251 -1.97 -2.73 -15.64
C VAL A 251 -3.45 -2.97 -15.87
N THR A 252 -3.98 -4.01 -15.24
CA THR A 252 -5.42 -4.23 -15.07
C THR A 252 -5.73 -4.51 -13.62
N VAL A 253 -6.92 -4.11 -13.17
CA VAL A 253 -7.39 -4.36 -11.80
C VAL A 253 -8.77 -4.98 -11.87
N THR A 254 -8.95 -6.09 -11.17
CA THR A 254 -10.23 -6.80 -11.08
C THR A 254 -10.72 -6.73 -9.62
N ALA A 255 -11.98 -6.43 -9.42
CA ALA A 255 -12.63 -6.54 -8.11
C ALA A 255 -13.75 -7.57 -8.13
N LEU A 256 -13.85 -8.30 -7.03
CA LEU A 256 -14.90 -9.25 -6.76
C LEU A 256 -15.64 -8.86 -5.49
N THR A 257 -16.95 -8.95 -5.55
CA THR A 257 -17.87 -8.94 -4.40
C THR A 257 -18.65 -10.25 -4.39
N THR A 258 -19.59 -10.41 -3.47
CA THR A 258 -20.54 -11.53 -3.50
C THR A 258 -21.46 -11.49 -4.71
N GLU A 259 -21.67 -10.32 -5.32
CA GLU A 259 -22.69 -10.06 -6.34
C GLU A 259 -22.10 -9.98 -7.74
N GLU A 260 -20.90 -9.39 -7.89
CA GLU A 260 -20.35 -9.06 -9.20
C GLU A 260 -18.82 -9.24 -9.28
N VAL A 261 -18.36 -9.37 -10.52
CA VAL A 261 -16.94 -9.35 -10.90
C VAL A 261 -16.77 -8.29 -11.97
N LEU A 262 -15.93 -7.31 -11.72
CA LEU A 262 -15.63 -6.23 -12.65
C LEU A 262 -14.11 -6.13 -12.88
N THR A 263 -13.71 -5.77 -14.08
CA THR A 263 -12.31 -5.53 -14.44
C THR A 263 -12.20 -4.17 -15.12
N SER A 264 -11.15 -3.42 -14.79
CA SER A 264 -10.81 -2.14 -15.40
C SER A 264 -10.42 -2.29 -16.87
N GLY A 265 -10.36 -1.18 -17.60
CA GLY A 265 -9.57 -1.09 -18.81
C GLY A 265 -8.09 -1.39 -18.57
N ALA A 266 -7.36 -1.69 -19.64
CA ALA A 266 -5.91 -1.90 -19.61
C ALA A 266 -5.20 -0.54 -19.76
N HIS A 267 -4.28 -0.25 -18.82
CA HIS A 267 -3.48 0.97 -18.84
C HIS A 267 -2.00 0.64 -19.05
N GLU A 268 -1.42 1.18 -20.12
CA GLU A 268 0.00 0.98 -20.43
C GLU A 268 0.84 2.11 -19.83
N ALA A 269 2.02 1.74 -19.30
CA ALA A 269 2.99 2.70 -18.80
C ALA A 269 4.42 2.29 -19.18
N GLN A 270 5.26 3.30 -19.42
CA GLN A 270 6.71 3.13 -19.45
C GLN A 270 7.21 3.14 -17.99
N VAL A 271 7.92 2.10 -17.60
CA VAL A 271 8.43 1.99 -16.23
C VAL A 271 9.69 2.84 -16.08
N VAL A 272 9.57 3.93 -15.32
CA VAL A 272 10.68 4.75 -14.84
C VAL A 272 11.09 4.26 -13.45
N ASP A 273 10.08 4.03 -12.58
CA ASP A 273 10.23 3.46 -11.25
C ASP A 273 9.00 2.61 -10.93
N ALA A 274 9.18 1.48 -10.24
CA ALA A 274 8.08 0.58 -9.94
C ALA A 274 7.59 0.69 -8.48
N PHE A 275 8.26 1.50 -7.66
CA PHE A 275 7.92 1.63 -6.24
C PHE A 275 6.68 2.50 -6.04
N GLY A 276 5.88 2.16 -5.04
CA GLY A 276 4.64 2.88 -4.72
C GLY A 276 3.46 2.66 -5.67
N ALA A 277 3.64 1.96 -6.81
CA ALA A 277 2.56 1.77 -7.79
C ALA A 277 1.35 1.00 -7.21
N GLY A 278 1.62 0.00 -6.36
CA GLY A 278 0.58 -0.72 -5.63
C GLY A 278 -0.17 0.14 -4.62
N ASP A 279 0.58 0.99 -3.93
CA ASP A 279 0.04 1.88 -2.90
C ASP A 279 -0.82 2.99 -3.52
N ALA A 280 -0.40 3.52 -4.69
CA ALA A 280 -1.18 4.45 -5.50
C ALA A 280 -2.51 3.84 -5.99
N ALA A 281 -2.46 2.58 -6.47
CA ALA A 281 -3.64 1.84 -6.88
C ALA A 281 -4.64 1.67 -5.72
N LEU A 282 -4.15 1.29 -4.54
CA LEU A 282 -4.95 1.15 -3.33
C LEU A 282 -5.61 2.48 -2.94
N ALA A 283 -4.83 3.56 -2.89
CA ALA A 283 -5.35 4.89 -2.51
C ALA A 283 -6.44 5.37 -3.48
N ALA A 284 -6.21 5.26 -4.79
CA ALA A 284 -7.18 5.68 -5.80
C ALA A 284 -8.47 4.86 -5.77
N PHE A 285 -8.36 3.53 -5.56
CA PHE A 285 -9.52 2.66 -5.40
C PHE A 285 -10.37 3.09 -4.20
N ILE A 286 -9.75 3.17 -3.03
CA ILE A 286 -10.44 3.46 -1.76
C ILE A 286 -11.07 4.86 -1.81
N ALA A 287 -10.35 5.87 -2.28
CA ALA A 287 -10.88 7.22 -2.39
C ALA A 287 -12.12 7.26 -3.31
N THR A 288 -12.03 6.68 -4.51
CA THR A 288 -13.13 6.69 -5.47
C THR A 288 -14.34 5.88 -4.98
N TRP A 289 -14.08 4.70 -4.41
CA TRP A 289 -15.15 3.83 -3.89
C TRP A 289 -15.92 4.47 -2.74
N LEU A 290 -15.23 5.09 -1.78
CA LEU A 290 -15.85 5.66 -0.59
C LEU A 290 -16.49 7.05 -0.82
N THR A 291 -16.13 7.73 -1.91
CA THR A 291 -16.76 9.01 -2.30
C THR A 291 -17.96 8.83 -3.24
N GLY A 292 -18.44 7.61 -3.42
CA GLY A 292 -19.66 7.31 -4.17
C GLY A 292 -19.45 7.05 -5.68
N GLY A 293 -18.20 6.88 -6.13
CA GLY A 293 -17.90 6.58 -7.54
C GLY A 293 -18.34 5.18 -8.00
N GLY A 294 -18.66 4.30 -7.05
CA GLY A 294 -18.98 2.89 -7.35
C GLY A 294 -17.77 2.05 -7.71
N LEU A 295 -17.98 0.74 -7.85
CA LEU A 295 -16.90 -0.24 -8.02
C LEU A 295 -16.16 -0.08 -9.36
N ALA A 296 -16.89 0.13 -10.46
CA ALA A 296 -16.31 0.30 -11.79
C ALA A 296 -15.38 1.52 -11.89
N ALA A 297 -15.82 2.69 -11.38
CA ALA A 297 -14.99 3.88 -11.37
C ALA A 297 -13.77 3.75 -10.46
N ALA A 298 -13.92 3.04 -9.33
CA ALA A 298 -12.81 2.76 -8.42
C ALA A 298 -11.73 1.89 -9.07
N LEU A 299 -12.13 0.89 -9.87
CA LEU A 299 -11.21 0.05 -10.63
C LEU A 299 -10.44 0.83 -11.68
N GLU A 300 -11.12 1.67 -12.46
CA GLU A 300 -10.47 2.53 -13.45
C GLU A 300 -9.48 3.50 -12.81
N ALA A 301 -9.86 4.11 -11.67
CA ALA A 301 -8.97 4.98 -10.90
C ALA A 301 -7.74 4.23 -10.40
N SER A 302 -7.93 3.02 -9.88
CA SER A 302 -6.88 2.15 -9.37
C SER A 302 -5.86 1.77 -10.45
N ALA A 303 -6.34 1.28 -11.59
CA ALA A 303 -5.49 0.85 -12.70
C ALA A 303 -4.70 2.03 -13.30
N TRP A 304 -5.37 3.18 -13.49
CA TRP A 304 -4.72 4.39 -13.97
C TRP A 304 -3.66 4.90 -12.99
N ALA A 305 -3.97 4.96 -11.69
CA ALA A 305 -3.02 5.43 -10.68
C ALA A 305 -1.78 4.53 -10.58
N CYS A 306 -1.97 3.21 -10.68
CA CYS A 306 -0.88 2.24 -10.75
C CYS A 306 0.02 2.50 -11.97
N ALA A 307 -0.58 2.65 -13.15
CA ALA A 307 0.15 2.93 -14.39
C ALA A 307 0.87 4.29 -14.31
N PHE A 308 0.20 5.32 -13.81
CA PHE A 308 0.79 6.64 -13.62
C PHE A 308 2.01 6.60 -12.70
N GLN A 309 1.92 5.93 -11.54
CA GLN A 309 3.03 5.86 -10.58
C GLN A 309 4.25 5.17 -11.17
N HIS A 310 4.12 4.23 -12.07
CA HIS A 310 5.25 3.65 -12.77
C HIS A 310 6.07 4.67 -13.59
N THR A 311 5.51 5.82 -13.91
CA THR A 311 6.17 6.88 -14.70
C THR A 311 6.87 7.94 -13.85
N VAL A 312 6.81 7.83 -12.53
CA VAL A 312 7.31 8.82 -11.57
C VAL A 312 8.44 8.22 -10.74
N VAL A 313 9.52 8.97 -10.51
CA VAL A 313 10.58 8.58 -9.58
C VAL A 313 10.14 8.79 -8.15
N GLY A 314 10.39 7.79 -7.28
CA GLY A 314 10.05 7.83 -5.87
C GLY A 314 8.81 7.02 -5.53
N ASP A 315 8.59 6.83 -4.22
CA ASP A 315 7.58 5.90 -3.71
C ASP A 315 6.22 6.58 -3.48
N ALA A 316 6.22 7.88 -3.18
CA ALA A 316 5.02 8.62 -2.85
C ALA A 316 4.25 9.08 -4.09
N TRP A 317 2.97 8.77 -4.14
CA TRP A 317 2.08 9.21 -5.21
C TRP A 317 1.67 10.67 -5.04
N GLN A 318 2.22 11.55 -5.87
CA GLN A 318 2.00 12.99 -5.84
C GLN A 318 1.01 13.42 -6.95
N VAL A 319 -0.17 12.84 -6.95
CA VAL A 319 -1.22 13.14 -7.93
C VAL A 319 -2.31 14.00 -7.28
N ARG A 320 -2.81 14.98 -8.01
CA ARG A 320 -3.96 15.78 -7.60
C ARG A 320 -5.27 15.14 -8.07
N ALA A 321 -6.38 15.45 -7.41
CA ALA A 321 -7.70 14.98 -7.84
C ALA A 321 -8.00 15.32 -9.31
N ALA A 322 -7.58 16.51 -9.78
CA ALA A 322 -7.72 16.93 -11.18
C ALA A 322 -6.99 16.02 -12.19
N ASP A 323 -5.90 15.39 -11.79
CA ASP A 323 -5.16 14.45 -12.66
C ASP A 323 -5.98 13.16 -12.87
N LEU A 324 -6.75 12.74 -11.85
CA LEU A 324 -7.70 11.62 -11.97
C LEU A 324 -8.90 11.94 -12.87
N GLU A 325 -9.38 13.17 -12.86
CA GLU A 325 -10.49 13.62 -13.71
C GLU A 325 -10.08 13.70 -15.17
N GLY A 326 -8.80 14.05 -15.45
CA GLY A 326 -8.21 14.12 -16.79
C GLY A 326 -7.82 12.78 -17.42
N ARG A 327 -8.21 11.64 -16.84
CA ARG A 327 -7.94 10.30 -17.35
C ARG A 327 -8.42 10.16 -18.80
N GLY A 328 -7.51 9.77 -19.70
CA GLY A 328 -7.78 9.61 -21.12
C GLY A 328 -7.26 10.75 -22.03
N GLN A 329 -6.66 11.80 -21.47
CA GLN A 329 -5.93 12.78 -22.27
C GLN A 329 -4.55 12.22 -22.61
N THR A 330 -4.36 11.92 -23.89
CA THR A 330 -3.07 11.47 -24.44
C THR A 330 -2.04 12.60 -24.43
N TRP A 331 -0.78 12.23 -24.25
CA TRP A 331 0.46 12.96 -24.47
C TRP A 331 0.29 14.37 -25.09
N ARG A 332 0.08 15.39 -24.29
CA ARG A 332 0.12 16.78 -24.69
C ARG A 332 0.92 17.57 -23.66
N ILE A 333 1.75 18.49 -24.13
CA ILE A 333 2.32 19.51 -23.24
C ILE A 333 1.14 20.39 -22.80
N LEU A 334 0.70 20.22 -21.55
CA LEU A 334 -0.27 21.14 -20.94
C LEU A 334 0.47 22.47 -20.68
N ARG A 335 0.10 23.54 -21.41
CA ARG A 335 0.64 24.88 -21.27
C ARG A 335 -0.34 25.77 -20.51
#